data_8e84300acdb544a94a889683a7317ce2
#
_entry.id   8e84300acdb544a94a889683a7317ce2
#
_cell.length_a   1.000
_cell.length_b   1.000
_cell.length_c   1.000
_cell.angle_alpha   90.00
_cell.angle_beta   90.00
_cell.angle_gamma   90.00
#
_symmetry.space_group_name_H-M   'P 1'
#
loop_
_entity.id
_entity.type
_entity.pdbx_description
1 polymer ?
#
loop_
_entity_poly.entity_id
_entity_poly.type
_entity_poly.pdbx_seq_one_letter_code
_entity_poly.pdbx_strand_id
1 'polypeptide(L)'
;MENFTEQKNTLGLYDPQFEHDACGIGAVVDIKGRKSHQTVDDALSIVERLEHRAGKDAEGKTGDGVGIMLQISHKFFSKVAEELNISLGNEREYGVGMFFFPQSEHLRAQAMKLFEVVTRKEGLEFLAWRKVPVNPDAVGQKARDCMPAIWQCFIKKPAKVSKGIDFDRKLYIVRRVFEQASNGTYVPSLSSRTIVYKGMFLVHDLRLFYADLQDPDYESAIGMVHSRFSTNTNPSWMRAHPNRFILHNGEINTIKGNTDAMLAREESISSSIMQDDMNKILPIINTSGSDSAMLDNALEFMVMNGMDLPLAVMITIPEPWENNKNISQKKRDFYQYYATMLEPWDGPAAILFSDGDVMGAVLDRNGLRPSRYYITKDGRMILSSEVGVLECEPDNILVKDRLRPGKMLLVDTVKGEVVDDEKLKEFYASREPYGEWIDRNLVQLSKLKIPNVKVESYTGSQLTRLQKVFGYKYEDVNTLILSMARAGAEPSGAMGTDTPLAVLSNQHPPLFNYFKQRFAQVTNPPIDAIREKVVTSTSVYIGAHGNLLEDKPENCKVLKVHNPILTNTDLLKIKYMNVPGFKVATVSINYYKNTSLEKAIDRVFLEVDRAY
;
A
#
# COMPACT_ATOMS: atom_id res chain seq x y z
N MET A 1 -15.36 -39.44 30.44
CA MET A 1 -14.44 -38.31 30.71
C MET A 1 -13.03 -38.86 30.58
N GLU A 2 -12.52 -38.85 29.36
CA GLU A 2 -11.15 -39.23 29.11
C GLU A 2 -10.40 -37.94 28.78
N ASN A 3 -9.50 -37.56 29.68
CA ASN A 3 -8.55 -36.50 29.48
C ASN A 3 -7.53 -36.93 28.41
N PHE A 4 -7.71 -36.50 27.19
CA PHE A 4 -6.62 -36.47 26.21
C PHE A 4 -5.65 -35.38 26.61
N THR A 5 -4.67 -35.74 27.44
CA THR A 5 -3.42 -34.97 27.52
C THR A 5 -2.71 -35.18 26.20
N GLU A 6 -2.76 -34.17 25.32
CA GLU A 6 -1.87 -34.06 24.17
C GLU A 6 -0.42 -34.16 24.67
N GLN A 7 0.24 -35.27 24.37
CA GLN A 7 1.67 -35.41 24.57
C GLN A 7 2.34 -34.35 23.65
N LYS A 8 2.83 -33.28 24.28
CA LYS A 8 3.73 -32.34 23.61
C LYS A 8 4.96 -33.10 23.13
N ASN A 9 4.99 -33.42 21.84
CA ASN A 9 6.18 -33.91 21.17
C ASN A 9 7.18 -32.76 21.00
N THR A 10 7.85 -32.39 22.07
CA THR A 10 8.96 -31.44 22.04
C THR A 10 10.23 -32.17 21.60
N LEU A 11 10.36 -32.42 20.33
CA LEU A 11 11.62 -32.84 19.73
C LEU A 11 12.43 -31.61 19.33
N GLY A 12 13.46 -31.27 20.12
CA GLY A 12 14.36 -30.15 19.86
C GLY A 12 14.06 -28.90 20.68
N LEU A 13 14.57 -27.76 20.23
CA LEU A 13 14.47 -26.45 20.90
C LEU A 13 13.19 -25.68 20.54
N TYR A 14 12.36 -26.21 19.67
CA TYR A 14 11.09 -25.60 19.28
C TYR A 14 10.03 -25.86 20.34
N ASP A 15 9.40 -24.80 20.83
CA ASP A 15 8.23 -24.87 21.69
C ASP A 15 7.09 -24.06 21.06
N PRO A 16 5.96 -24.69 20.71
CA PRO A 16 4.83 -24.02 20.07
C PRO A 16 4.23 -22.85 20.87
N GLN A 17 4.43 -22.83 22.21
CA GLN A 17 3.94 -21.73 23.05
C GLN A 17 4.66 -20.40 22.78
N PHE A 18 5.86 -20.44 22.20
CA PHE A 18 6.61 -19.25 21.79
C PHE A 18 6.38 -18.87 20.34
N GLU A 19 5.57 -19.63 19.62
CA GLU A 19 5.18 -19.27 18.26
C GLU A 19 4.15 -18.14 18.33
N HIS A 20 4.56 -16.99 17.84
CA HIS A 20 3.73 -15.80 17.82
C HIS A 20 3.34 -15.46 16.41
N ASP A 21 2.13 -15.14 16.31
CA ASP A 21 1.37 -14.42 15.31
C ASP A 21 2.15 -13.92 14.07
N ALA A 22 1.88 -14.51 12.94
CA ALA A 22 2.30 -14.03 11.64
C ALA A 22 1.10 -14.07 10.68
N CYS A 23 1.00 -13.10 9.74
CA CYS A 23 -0.06 -13.18 8.74
C CYS A 23 0.14 -14.41 7.84
N GLY A 24 -0.96 -15.07 7.53
CA GLY A 24 -1.02 -16.12 6.52
C GLY A 24 -1.59 -15.56 5.22
N ILE A 25 -0.87 -15.70 4.12
CA ILE A 25 -1.37 -15.35 2.79
C ILE A 25 -1.26 -16.53 1.85
N GLY A 26 -2.20 -16.62 0.91
CA GLY A 26 -2.17 -17.62 -0.12
C GLY A 26 -2.97 -17.26 -1.36
N ALA A 27 -2.65 -17.94 -2.43
CA ALA A 27 -3.37 -17.84 -3.68
C ALA A 27 -3.34 -19.17 -4.43
N VAL A 28 -4.42 -19.45 -5.13
CA VAL A 28 -4.50 -20.50 -6.14
C VAL A 28 -5.05 -19.90 -7.43
N VAL A 29 -4.41 -20.22 -8.54
CA VAL A 29 -4.76 -19.68 -9.86
C VAL A 29 -4.71 -20.77 -10.91
N ASP A 30 -5.77 -20.91 -11.70
CA ASP A 30 -5.70 -21.64 -12.95
C ASP A 30 -5.06 -20.73 -14.02
N ILE A 31 -3.86 -21.09 -14.45
CA ILE A 31 -3.06 -20.27 -15.38
C ILE A 31 -3.79 -20.03 -16.71
N LYS A 32 -4.62 -20.99 -17.14
CA LYS A 32 -5.40 -20.89 -18.38
C LYS A 32 -6.74 -20.17 -18.23
N GLY A 33 -7.02 -19.63 -17.03
CA GLY A 33 -8.26 -18.91 -16.77
C GLY A 33 -9.51 -19.77 -16.69
N ARG A 34 -9.38 -21.09 -16.55
CA ARG A 34 -10.51 -22.00 -16.41
C ARG A 34 -11.12 -21.84 -15.03
N LYS A 35 -12.35 -21.39 -14.98
CA LYS A 35 -13.08 -21.19 -13.73
C LYS A 35 -13.58 -22.53 -13.19
N SER A 36 -13.46 -22.72 -11.88
CA SER A 36 -14.00 -23.89 -11.20
C SER A 36 -14.32 -23.56 -9.74
N HIS A 37 -15.24 -24.29 -9.14
CA HIS A 37 -15.48 -24.25 -7.70
C HIS A 37 -14.29 -24.80 -6.91
N GLN A 38 -13.54 -25.75 -7.49
CA GLN A 38 -12.34 -26.30 -6.86
C GLN A 38 -11.31 -25.20 -6.54
N THR A 39 -11.16 -24.16 -7.38
CA THR A 39 -10.29 -23.01 -7.08
C THR A 39 -10.75 -22.25 -5.84
N VAL A 40 -12.06 -22.12 -5.62
CA VAL A 40 -12.63 -21.49 -4.43
C VAL A 40 -12.35 -22.35 -3.19
N ASP A 41 -12.61 -23.65 -3.30
CA ASP A 41 -12.41 -24.62 -2.22
C ASP A 41 -10.93 -24.75 -1.83
N ASP A 42 -10.03 -24.82 -2.80
CA ASP A 42 -8.58 -24.83 -2.60
C ASP A 42 -8.10 -23.55 -1.90
N ALA A 43 -8.61 -22.37 -2.29
CA ALA A 43 -8.24 -21.12 -1.65
C ALA A 43 -8.70 -21.06 -0.18
N LEU A 44 -9.93 -21.52 0.11
CA LEU A 44 -10.44 -21.66 1.48
C LEU A 44 -9.61 -22.67 2.29
N SER A 45 -9.25 -23.80 1.70
CA SER A 45 -8.40 -24.81 2.32
C SER A 45 -6.99 -24.28 2.65
N ILE A 46 -6.42 -23.42 1.81
CA ILE A 46 -5.14 -22.73 2.09
C ILE A 46 -5.24 -21.93 3.38
N VAL A 47 -6.27 -21.08 3.54
CA VAL A 47 -6.39 -20.23 4.73
C VAL A 47 -6.69 -21.04 5.99
N GLU A 48 -7.46 -22.10 5.87
CA GLU A 48 -7.76 -23.03 6.98
C GLU A 48 -6.49 -23.72 7.49
N ARG A 49 -5.60 -24.16 6.60
CA ARG A 49 -4.33 -24.80 6.96
C ARG A 49 -3.26 -23.81 7.47
N LEU A 50 -3.52 -22.51 7.38
CA LEU A 50 -2.68 -21.46 7.97
C LEU A 50 -3.20 -21.02 9.37
N GLU A 51 -4.00 -21.81 10.05
CA GLU A 51 -4.58 -21.49 11.36
C GLU A 51 -3.54 -21.10 12.41
N HIS A 52 -2.39 -21.78 12.44
CA HIS A 52 -1.28 -21.48 13.35
C HIS A 52 -0.69 -20.09 13.16
N ARG A 53 -0.97 -19.41 12.03
CA ARG A 53 -0.57 -18.03 11.73
C ARG A 53 -1.68 -17.03 12.02
N ALA A 54 -2.88 -17.47 12.31
CA ALA A 54 -4.03 -16.59 12.54
C ALA A 54 -4.06 -16.06 13.97
N GLY A 55 -4.46 -14.79 14.13
CA GLY A 55 -4.71 -14.20 15.44
C GLY A 55 -6.06 -14.63 15.99
N LYS A 56 -6.11 -14.92 17.31
CA LYS A 56 -7.33 -15.24 18.04
C LYS A 56 -7.44 -14.31 19.25
N ASP A 57 -8.68 -13.96 19.61
CA ASP A 57 -8.93 -13.23 20.86
C ASP A 57 -8.69 -14.13 22.10
N ALA A 58 -8.74 -13.51 23.27
CA ALA A 58 -8.52 -14.22 24.54
C ALA A 58 -9.53 -15.35 24.80
N GLU A 59 -10.71 -15.32 24.18
CA GLU A 59 -11.73 -16.36 24.28
C GLU A 59 -11.52 -17.47 23.23
N GLY A 60 -10.61 -17.28 22.27
CA GLY A 60 -10.33 -18.22 21.20
C GLY A 60 -11.48 -18.39 20.18
N LYS A 61 -12.45 -17.47 20.17
CA LYS A 61 -13.67 -17.54 19.37
C LYS A 61 -13.81 -16.45 18.31
N THR A 62 -13.07 -15.39 18.44
CA THR A 62 -13.07 -14.28 17.48
C THR A 62 -11.69 -14.15 16.88
N GLY A 63 -11.60 -14.14 15.56
CA GLY A 63 -10.35 -13.93 14.84
C GLY A 63 -10.10 -12.46 14.54
N ASP A 64 -8.85 -12.13 14.25
CA ASP A 64 -8.42 -10.78 13.89
C ASP A 64 -8.91 -10.35 12.50
N GLY A 65 -9.20 -11.29 11.64
CA GLY A 65 -9.71 -11.04 10.30
C GLY A 65 -9.26 -12.08 9.29
N VAL A 66 -10.21 -12.56 8.50
CA VAL A 66 -9.98 -13.49 7.40
C VAL A 66 -10.82 -13.06 6.20
N GLY A 67 -10.32 -13.33 5.00
CA GLY A 67 -11.11 -13.09 3.81
C GLY A 67 -10.50 -13.69 2.55
N ILE A 68 -11.33 -13.64 1.51
CA ILE A 68 -11.03 -14.16 0.18
C ILE A 68 -11.43 -13.14 -0.89
N MET A 69 -10.58 -13.01 -1.90
CA MET A 69 -10.86 -12.30 -3.14
C MET A 69 -11.01 -13.34 -4.25
N LEU A 70 -12.09 -13.23 -5.00
CA LEU A 70 -12.45 -14.10 -6.11
C LEU A 70 -12.83 -13.28 -7.34
N GLN A 71 -12.83 -13.92 -8.49
CA GLN A 71 -13.54 -13.36 -9.65
C GLN A 71 -15.06 -13.44 -9.41
N ILE A 72 -15.82 -12.52 -10.01
CA ILE A 72 -17.27 -12.58 -10.04
C ILE A 72 -17.70 -13.81 -10.84
N SER A 73 -18.38 -14.76 -10.18
CA SER A 73 -18.91 -15.96 -10.84
C SER A 73 -20.19 -15.63 -11.60
N HIS A 74 -20.12 -15.58 -12.93
CA HIS A 74 -21.30 -15.31 -13.74
C HIS A 74 -22.36 -16.41 -13.58
N LYS A 75 -21.94 -17.66 -13.48
CA LYS A 75 -22.83 -18.81 -13.26
C LYS A 75 -23.65 -18.68 -11.97
N PHE A 76 -22.95 -18.40 -10.85
CA PHE A 76 -23.59 -18.18 -9.55
C PHE A 76 -24.51 -16.96 -9.54
N PHE A 77 -24.03 -15.81 -10.01
CA PHE A 77 -24.83 -14.59 -9.99
C PHE A 77 -25.98 -14.58 -10.98
N SER A 78 -25.93 -15.37 -12.06
CA SER A 78 -27.10 -15.59 -12.93
C SER A 78 -28.23 -16.30 -12.20
N LYS A 79 -27.93 -17.31 -11.39
CA LYS A 79 -28.90 -17.98 -10.51
C LYS A 79 -29.49 -17.01 -9.48
N VAL A 80 -28.64 -16.19 -8.83
CA VAL A 80 -29.09 -15.13 -7.91
C VAL A 80 -29.99 -14.11 -8.62
N ALA A 81 -29.67 -13.75 -9.88
CA ALA A 81 -30.48 -12.82 -10.65
C ALA A 81 -31.88 -13.35 -10.98
N GLU A 82 -32.01 -14.66 -11.26
CA GLU A 82 -33.29 -15.32 -11.42
C GLU A 82 -34.13 -15.23 -10.17
N GLU A 83 -33.54 -15.48 -8.99
CA GLU A 83 -34.20 -15.34 -7.68
C GLU A 83 -34.70 -13.91 -7.42
N LEU A 84 -33.93 -12.89 -7.87
CA LEU A 84 -34.26 -11.47 -7.72
C LEU A 84 -35.15 -10.92 -8.83
N ASN A 85 -35.48 -11.72 -9.84
CA ASN A 85 -36.20 -11.29 -11.04
C ASN A 85 -35.55 -10.08 -11.76
N ILE A 86 -34.20 -10.10 -11.89
CA ILE A 86 -33.43 -9.10 -12.61
C ILE A 86 -32.65 -9.73 -13.78
N SER A 87 -32.28 -8.89 -14.77
CA SER A 87 -31.44 -9.33 -15.88
C SER A 87 -30.05 -8.69 -15.77
N LEU A 88 -29.02 -9.50 -15.62
CA LEU A 88 -27.61 -9.05 -15.53
C LEU A 88 -26.97 -8.80 -16.89
N GLY A 89 -27.45 -9.44 -17.96
CA GLY A 89 -26.74 -9.50 -19.25
C GLY A 89 -25.63 -10.53 -19.24
N ASN A 90 -24.62 -10.33 -20.10
CA ASN A 90 -23.50 -11.25 -20.20
C ASN A 90 -22.46 -11.02 -19.11
N GLU A 91 -21.51 -11.96 -19.01
CA GLU A 91 -20.36 -11.81 -18.11
C GLU A 91 -19.62 -10.48 -18.34
N ARG A 92 -19.32 -9.78 -17.25
CA ARG A 92 -18.67 -8.45 -17.22
C ARG A 92 -19.51 -7.30 -17.79
N GLU A 93 -20.81 -7.52 -18.01
CA GLU A 93 -21.76 -6.45 -18.38
C GLU A 93 -22.55 -5.93 -17.18
N TYR A 94 -22.19 -6.37 -15.99
CA TYR A 94 -22.74 -5.89 -14.72
C TYR A 94 -21.62 -5.79 -13.68
N GLY A 95 -21.83 -4.92 -12.70
CA GLY A 95 -21.00 -4.79 -11.52
C GLY A 95 -21.69 -5.38 -10.30
N VAL A 96 -20.90 -5.99 -9.42
CA VAL A 96 -21.34 -6.46 -8.11
C VAL A 96 -20.62 -5.68 -7.03
N GLY A 97 -21.39 -5.08 -6.11
CA GLY A 97 -20.86 -4.42 -4.93
C GLY A 97 -21.10 -5.23 -3.67
N MET A 98 -20.11 -5.32 -2.79
CA MET A 98 -20.26 -5.81 -1.43
C MET A 98 -20.30 -4.63 -0.47
N PHE A 99 -21.25 -4.62 0.45
CA PHE A 99 -21.49 -3.52 1.38
C PHE A 99 -21.58 -4.00 2.81
N PHE A 100 -20.93 -3.28 3.70
CA PHE A 100 -21.03 -3.37 5.14
C PHE A 100 -21.79 -2.15 5.66
N PHE A 101 -23.08 -2.30 5.86
CA PHE A 101 -23.96 -1.26 6.36
C PHE A 101 -24.08 -1.26 7.89
N PRO A 102 -24.49 -0.15 8.51
CA PRO A 102 -24.90 -0.12 9.90
C PRO A 102 -26.05 -1.12 10.16
N GLN A 103 -26.10 -1.69 11.37
CA GLN A 103 -27.19 -2.56 11.79
C GLN A 103 -28.53 -1.81 11.91
N SER A 104 -28.51 -0.52 12.23
CA SER A 104 -29.71 0.32 12.26
C SER A 104 -30.41 0.30 10.90
N GLU A 105 -31.66 -0.16 10.88
CA GLU A 105 -32.48 -0.25 9.67
C GLU A 105 -32.67 1.13 9.00
N HIS A 106 -32.89 2.16 9.80
CA HIS A 106 -33.06 3.52 9.32
C HIS A 106 -31.80 4.04 8.62
N LEU A 107 -30.61 3.93 9.27
CA LEU A 107 -29.35 4.39 8.69
C LEU A 107 -28.99 3.57 7.44
N ARG A 108 -29.25 2.27 7.46
CA ARG A 108 -29.05 1.39 6.30
C ARG A 108 -29.93 1.80 5.13
N ALA A 109 -31.23 2.04 5.35
CA ALA A 109 -32.15 2.46 4.30
C ALA A 109 -31.74 3.81 3.68
N GLN A 110 -31.28 4.75 4.51
CA GLN A 110 -30.74 6.03 4.03
C GLN A 110 -29.50 5.84 3.15
N ALA A 111 -28.54 5.02 3.59
CA ALA A 111 -27.31 4.74 2.84
C ALA A 111 -27.61 4.02 1.52
N MET A 112 -28.50 3.03 1.53
CA MET A 112 -28.96 2.34 0.30
C MET A 112 -29.58 3.32 -0.69
N LYS A 113 -30.46 4.21 -0.21
CA LYS A 113 -31.09 5.20 -1.07
C LYS A 113 -30.09 6.21 -1.63
N LEU A 114 -29.14 6.64 -0.81
CA LEU A 114 -28.06 7.52 -1.24
C LEU A 114 -27.23 6.86 -2.36
N PHE A 115 -26.87 5.60 -2.20
CA PHE A 115 -26.10 4.85 -3.21
C PHE A 115 -26.87 4.74 -4.53
N GLU A 116 -28.17 4.43 -4.51
CA GLU A 116 -29.01 4.40 -5.70
C GLU A 116 -29.06 5.75 -6.42
N VAL A 117 -29.16 6.85 -5.65
CA VAL A 117 -29.18 8.21 -6.21
C VAL A 117 -27.84 8.53 -6.86
N VAL A 118 -26.72 8.24 -6.18
CA VAL A 118 -25.38 8.45 -6.72
C VAL A 118 -25.18 7.64 -7.99
N THR A 119 -25.53 6.35 -7.98
CA THR A 119 -25.43 5.46 -9.15
C THR A 119 -26.15 6.03 -10.37
N ARG A 120 -27.38 6.52 -10.20
CA ARG A 120 -28.15 7.12 -11.28
C ARG A 120 -27.58 8.47 -11.76
N LYS A 121 -27.09 9.30 -10.82
CA LYS A 121 -26.44 10.58 -11.15
C LYS A 121 -25.18 10.40 -11.99
N GLU A 122 -24.42 9.34 -11.72
CA GLU A 122 -23.22 8.98 -12.49
C GLU A 122 -23.55 8.22 -13.79
N GLY A 123 -24.83 8.13 -14.15
CA GLY A 123 -25.30 7.57 -15.43
C GLY A 123 -25.33 6.05 -15.49
N LEU A 124 -25.37 5.38 -14.35
CA LEU A 124 -25.47 3.92 -14.25
C LEU A 124 -26.89 3.48 -13.86
N GLU A 125 -27.26 2.28 -14.26
CA GLU A 125 -28.52 1.63 -13.92
C GLU A 125 -28.34 0.72 -12.71
N PHE A 126 -28.95 1.09 -11.59
CA PHE A 126 -29.05 0.26 -10.40
C PHE A 126 -30.13 -0.82 -10.62
N LEU A 127 -29.81 -2.08 -10.43
CA LEU A 127 -30.72 -3.21 -10.66
C LEU A 127 -31.42 -3.65 -9.36
N ALA A 128 -30.66 -4.06 -8.36
CA ALA A 128 -31.23 -4.60 -7.12
C ALA A 128 -30.24 -4.60 -5.95
N TRP A 129 -30.79 -4.70 -4.74
CA TRP A 129 -30.09 -5.10 -3.53
C TRP A 129 -30.36 -6.57 -3.21
N ARG A 130 -29.34 -7.26 -2.73
CA ARG A 130 -29.42 -8.63 -2.19
C ARG A 130 -28.85 -8.63 -0.78
N LYS A 131 -29.63 -9.13 0.20
CA LYS A 131 -29.06 -9.44 1.50
C LYS A 131 -28.20 -10.70 1.36
N VAL A 132 -26.92 -10.62 1.72
CA VAL A 132 -26.02 -11.77 1.62
C VAL A 132 -26.45 -12.84 2.65
N PRO A 133 -26.63 -14.10 2.25
CA PRO A 133 -26.90 -15.18 3.18
C PRO A 133 -25.67 -15.43 4.05
N VAL A 134 -25.79 -15.18 5.35
CA VAL A 134 -24.71 -15.36 6.33
C VAL A 134 -25.21 -16.17 7.52
N ASN A 135 -24.29 -16.89 8.15
CA ASN A 135 -24.52 -17.61 9.40
C ASN A 135 -23.84 -16.89 10.58
N PRO A 136 -24.55 -16.04 11.35
CA PRO A 136 -23.97 -15.32 12.47
C PRO A 136 -23.48 -16.23 13.62
N ASP A 137 -23.97 -17.47 13.69
CA ASP A 137 -23.56 -18.40 14.73
C ASP A 137 -22.18 -19.00 14.52
N ALA A 138 -21.63 -18.84 13.30
CA ALA A 138 -20.27 -19.24 12.98
C ALA A 138 -19.19 -18.35 13.62
N VAL A 139 -19.54 -17.18 14.17
CA VAL A 139 -18.54 -16.22 14.70
C VAL A 139 -18.72 -15.97 16.19
N GLY A 140 -17.62 -15.60 16.87
CA GLY A 140 -17.61 -15.27 18.29
C GLY A 140 -18.42 -14.02 18.64
N GLN A 141 -18.76 -13.85 19.93
CA GLN A 141 -19.62 -12.77 20.39
C GLN A 141 -19.08 -11.37 20.06
N LYS A 142 -17.79 -11.15 20.24
CA LYS A 142 -17.16 -9.86 19.90
C LYS A 142 -17.31 -9.47 18.43
N ALA A 143 -17.14 -10.45 17.53
CA ALA A 143 -17.36 -10.23 16.11
C ALA A 143 -18.83 -9.95 15.79
N ARG A 144 -19.76 -10.64 16.47
CA ARG A 144 -21.21 -10.41 16.36
C ARG A 144 -21.64 -9.02 16.80
N ASP A 145 -21.12 -8.54 17.94
CA ASP A 145 -21.49 -7.26 18.54
C ASP A 145 -21.17 -6.07 17.61
N CYS A 146 -20.15 -6.22 16.76
CA CYS A 146 -19.75 -5.20 15.78
C CYS A 146 -19.98 -5.63 14.32
N MET A 147 -20.75 -6.71 14.09
CA MET A 147 -21.03 -7.23 12.75
C MET A 147 -21.86 -6.21 11.94
N PRO A 148 -21.44 -5.87 10.72
CA PRO A 148 -22.25 -5.03 9.84
C PRO A 148 -23.43 -5.81 9.25
N ALA A 149 -24.43 -5.10 8.75
CA ALA A 149 -25.43 -5.68 7.86
C ALA A 149 -24.82 -5.83 6.46
N ILE A 150 -24.70 -7.08 5.98
CA ILE A 150 -23.96 -7.41 4.76
C ILE A 150 -24.92 -7.54 3.58
N TRP A 151 -24.71 -6.72 2.55
CA TRP A 151 -25.54 -6.66 1.36
C TRP A 151 -24.69 -6.63 0.10
N GLN A 152 -25.29 -7.07 -1.00
CA GLN A 152 -24.77 -6.92 -2.36
C GLN A 152 -25.68 -6.01 -3.18
N CYS A 153 -25.07 -5.28 -4.12
CA CYS A 153 -25.82 -4.57 -5.16
C CYS A 153 -25.42 -5.05 -6.54
N PHE A 154 -26.33 -4.87 -7.48
CA PHE A 154 -26.11 -5.15 -8.90
C PHE A 154 -26.33 -3.87 -9.70
N ILE A 155 -25.35 -3.57 -10.58
CA ILE A 155 -25.36 -2.38 -11.44
C ILE A 155 -25.13 -2.85 -12.87
N LYS A 156 -25.98 -2.40 -13.80
CA LYS A 156 -25.85 -2.71 -15.21
C LYS A 156 -24.86 -1.79 -15.90
N LYS A 157 -24.08 -2.37 -16.80
CA LYS A 157 -23.15 -1.62 -17.66
C LYS A 157 -23.94 -0.81 -18.70
N PRO A 158 -23.69 0.50 -18.83
CA PRO A 158 -24.27 1.28 -19.91
C PRO A 158 -23.81 0.79 -21.29
N ALA A 159 -24.68 0.81 -22.28
CA ALA A 159 -24.36 0.34 -23.65
C ALA A 159 -23.16 1.08 -24.28
N LYS A 160 -22.98 2.36 -23.94
CA LYS A 160 -21.89 3.22 -24.46
C LYS A 160 -20.54 3.02 -23.76
N VAL A 161 -20.50 2.29 -22.66
CA VAL A 161 -19.28 2.04 -21.87
C VAL A 161 -18.72 0.68 -22.24
N SER A 162 -17.42 0.59 -22.53
CA SER A 162 -16.75 -0.68 -22.78
C SER A 162 -16.74 -1.54 -21.52
N LYS A 163 -16.77 -2.86 -21.67
CA LYS A 163 -16.58 -3.78 -20.55
C LYS A 163 -15.12 -3.78 -20.08
N GLY A 164 -14.88 -4.20 -18.85
CA GLY A 164 -13.55 -4.18 -18.25
C GLY A 164 -13.26 -2.87 -17.55
N ILE A 165 -12.05 -2.34 -17.71
CA ILE A 165 -11.54 -1.18 -16.94
C ILE A 165 -12.41 0.07 -17.11
N ASP A 166 -13.01 0.33 -18.27
CA ASP A 166 -13.84 1.51 -18.49
C ASP A 166 -15.12 1.46 -17.64
N PHE A 167 -15.70 0.27 -17.51
CA PHE A 167 -16.85 0.10 -16.63
C PHE A 167 -16.45 0.12 -15.16
N ASP A 168 -15.36 -0.53 -14.78
CA ASP A 168 -14.85 -0.49 -13.40
C ASP A 168 -14.50 0.95 -12.97
N ARG A 169 -14.02 1.78 -13.89
CA ARG A 169 -13.78 3.21 -13.64
C ARG A 169 -15.07 3.96 -13.26
N LYS A 170 -16.18 3.66 -13.93
CA LYS A 170 -17.48 4.24 -13.56
C LYS A 170 -17.97 3.73 -12.20
N LEU A 171 -17.78 2.45 -11.91
CA LEU A 171 -18.07 1.88 -10.58
C LEU A 171 -17.20 2.51 -9.49
N TYR A 172 -15.92 2.74 -9.77
CA TYR A 172 -14.99 3.43 -8.87
C TYR A 172 -15.48 4.86 -8.54
N ILE A 173 -15.87 5.66 -9.53
CA ILE A 173 -16.39 7.00 -9.31
C ILE A 173 -17.65 6.95 -8.42
N VAL A 174 -18.60 6.07 -8.72
CA VAL A 174 -19.82 5.89 -7.91
C VAL A 174 -19.47 5.57 -6.45
N ARG A 175 -18.54 4.64 -6.23
CA ARG A 175 -18.11 4.26 -4.89
C ARG A 175 -17.46 5.45 -4.16
N ARG A 176 -16.55 6.17 -4.81
CA ARG A 176 -15.85 7.31 -4.19
C ARG A 176 -16.82 8.44 -3.80
N VAL A 177 -17.74 8.79 -4.68
CA VAL A 177 -18.79 9.78 -4.38
C VAL A 177 -19.67 9.32 -3.22
N PHE A 178 -20.05 8.04 -3.21
CA PHE A 178 -20.85 7.48 -2.13
C PHE A 178 -20.11 7.46 -0.79
N GLU A 179 -18.84 7.01 -0.76
CA GLU A 179 -18.02 6.94 0.46
C GLU A 179 -17.82 8.31 1.10
N GLN A 180 -17.71 9.38 0.30
CA GLN A 180 -17.60 10.76 0.80
C GLN A 180 -18.91 11.29 1.40
N ALA A 181 -20.04 10.82 0.90
CA ALA A 181 -21.37 11.28 1.31
C ALA A 181 -22.02 10.41 2.39
N SER A 182 -21.50 9.21 2.64
CA SER A 182 -22.07 8.22 3.56
C SER A 182 -21.22 8.04 4.82
N ASN A 183 -21.87 8.06 5.98
CA ASN A 183 -21.23 7.77 7.26
C ASN A 183 -21.58 6.35 7.71
N GLY A 184 -20.57 5.61 8.20
CA GLY A 184 -20.75 4.30 8.82
C GLY A 184 -21.01 3.15 7.84
N THR A 185 -20.85 3.38 6.53
CA THR A 185 -20.90 2.34 5.51
C THR A 185 -19.52 2.13 4.91
N TYR A 186 -19.13 0.87 4.75
CA TYR A 186 -17.89 0.48 4.08
C TYR A 186 -18.19 -0.40 2.87
N VAL A 187 -17.46 -0.19 1.78
CA VAL A 187 -17.62 -0.95 0.53
C VAL A 187 -16.37 -1.81 0.31
N PRO A 188 -16.39 -3.10 0.73
CA PRO A 188 -15.28 -4.02 0.51
C PRO A 188 -14.84 -4.15 -0.94
N SER A 189 -15.80 -4.21 -1.86
CA SER A 189 -15.56 -4.26 -3.31
C SER A 189 -16.75 -3.70 -4.08
N LEU A 190 -16.48 -3.11 -5.23
CA LEU A 190 -17.47 -2.74 -6.26
C LEU A 190 -16.76 -2.81 -7.62
N SER A 191 -16.97 -3.89 -8.35
CA SER A 191 -16.26 -4.18 -9.59
C SER A 191 -17.11 -5.01 -10.53
N SER A 192 -16.72 -5.06 -11.80
CA SER A 192 -17.25 -6.01 -12.79
C SER A 192 -16.42 -7.31 -12.90
N ARG A 193 -15.30 -7.38 -12.15
CA ARG A 193 -14.31 -8.46 -12.29
C ARG A 193 -14.06 -9.24 -11.00
N THR A 194 -13.97 -8.56 -9.87
CA THR A 194 -13.59 -9.12 -8.57
C THR A 194 -14.62 -8.84 -7.49
N ILE A 195 -14.67 -9.71 -6.49
CA ILE A 195 -15.47 -9.55 -5.28
C ILE A 195 -14.68 -9.99 -4.06
N VAL A 196 -14.92 -9.35 -2.92
CA VAL A 196 -14.24 -9.61 -1.65
C VAL A 196 -15.25 -10.06 -0.60
N TYR A 197 -15.03 -11.23 -0.03
CA TYR A 197 -15.70 -11.73 1.17
C TYR A 197 -14.72 -11.70 2.33
N LYS A 198 -15.03 -11.00 3.42
CA LYS A 198 -14.13 -10.84 4.56
C LYS A 198 -14.88 -10.52 5.85
N GLY A 199 -14.19 -10.66 6.98
CA GLY A 199 -14.74 -10.32 8.28
C GLY A 199 -13.84 -10.70 9.43
N MET A 200 -14.32 -10.51 10.66
CA MET A 200 -13.61 -10.88 11.89
C MET A 200 -13.85 -12.37 12.20
N PHE A 201 -13.18 -13.23 11.45
CA PHE A 201 -13.33 -14.68 11.51
C PHE A 201 -12.11 -15.37 12.10
N LEU A 202 -12.31 -16.55 12.70
CA LEU A 202 -11.32 -17.61 12.69
C LEU A 202 -11.20 -18.17 11.25
N VAL A 203 -10.12 -18.84 10.93
CA VAL A 203 -9.86 -19.27 9.54
C VAL A 203 -10.94 -20.19 8.97
N HIS A 204 -11.53 -21.05 9.82
CA HIS A 204 -12.59 -21.98 9.42
C HIS A 204 -13.98 -21.33 9.32
N ASP A 205 -14.16 -20.17 9.96
CA ASP A 205 -15.46 -19.50 10.02
C ASP A 205 -15.84 -18.86 8.69
N LEU A 206 -14.88 -18.43 7.88
CA LEU A 206 -15.13 -17.77 6.61
C LEU A 206 -16.05 -18.62 5.70
N ARG A 207 -15.73 -19.89 5.55
CA ARG A 207 -16.53 -20.86 4.78
C ARG A 207 -17.92 -21.06 5.40
N LEU A 208 -17.98 -21.17 6.73
CA LEU A 208 -19.22 -21.43 7.45
C LEU A 208 -20.15 -20.22 7.52
N PHE A 209 -19.57 -19.02 7.49
CA PHE A 209 -20.30 -17.77 7.60
C PHE A 209 -20.97 -17.35 6.28
N TYR A 210 -20.24 -17.41 5.15
CA TYR A 210 -20.76 -17.03 3.85
C TYR A 210 -21.27 -18.24 3.06
N ALA A 211 -22.61 -18.40 3.00
CA ALA A 211 -23.22 -19.52 2.25
C ALA A 211 -22.87 -19.51 0.75
N ASP A 212 -22.65 -18.32 0.18
CA ASP A 212 -22.26 -18.14 -1.22
C ASP A 212 -20.99 -18.94 -1.58
N LEU A 213 -20.02 -19.03 -0.65
CA LEU A 213 -18.75 -19.70 -0.88
C LEU A 213 -18.85 -21.23 -0.88
N GLN A 214 -19.97 -21.79 -0.45
CA GLN A 214 -20.25 -23.22 -0.44
C GLN A 214 -21.08 -23.67 -1.67
N ASP A 215 -21.60 -22.71 -2.46
CA ASP A 215 -22.40 -23.04 -3.63
C ASP A 215 -21.49 -23.57 -4.76
N PRO A 216 -21.73 -24.81 -5.27
CA PRO A 216 -20.90 -25.40 -6.33
C PRO A 216 -20.93 -24.62 -7.65
N ASP A 217 -21.91 -23.74 -7.86
CA ASP A 217 -21.98 -22.86 -9.01
C ASP A 217 -21.11 -21.61 -8.85
N TYR A 218 -20.55 -21.39 -7.65
CA TYR A 218 -19.57 -20.31 -7.45
C TYR A 218 -18.20 -20.74 -7.96
N GLU A 219 -17.82 -20.31 -9.14
CA GLU A 219 -16.58 -20.68 -9.82
C GLU A 219 -15.67 -19.47 -10.06
N SER A 220 -14.36 -19.68 -9.92
CA SER A 220 -13.32 -18.69 -10.15
C SER A 220 -12.06 -19.36 -10.72
N ALA A 221 -11.26 -18.62 -11.49
CA ALA A 221 -9.92 -19.03 -11.90
C ALA A 221 -8.85 -18.48 -10.96
N ILE A 222 -9.18 -17.49 -10.12
CA ILE A 222 -8.28 -16.84 -9.17
C ILE A 222 -8.94 -16.86 -7.78
N GLY A 223 -8.24 -17.40 -6.79
CA GLY A 223 -8.61 -17.31 -5.39
C GLY A 223 -7.42 -16.80 -4.58
N MET A 224 -7.59 -15.68 -3.87
CA MET A 224 -6.56 -15.09 -3.01
C MET A 224 -7.10 -14.96 -1.58
N VAL A 225 -6.35 -15.43 -0.61
CA VAL A 225 -6.79 -15.51 0.79
C VAL A 225 -5.78 -14.89 1.75
N HIS A 226 -6.31 -14.38 2.85
CA HIS A 226 -5.51 -13.81 3.91
C HIS A 226 -6.10 -14.19 5.28
N SER A 227 -5.24 -14.58 6.20
CA SER A 227 -5.58 -14.74 7.62
C SER A 227 -4.80 -13.73 8.44
N ARG A 228 -5.48 -13.12 9.40
CA ARG A 228 -5.00 -12.13 10.32
C ARG A 228 -4.82 -10.72 9.72
N PHE A 229 -5.22 -9.71 10.51
CA PHE A 229 -5.15 -8.31 10.08
C PHE A 229 -3.81 -7.64 10.46
N SER A 230 -3.46 -7.63 11.74
CA SER A 230 -2.25 -6.92 12.22
C SER A 230 -1.94 -7.23 13.67
N THR A 231 -0.64 -7.12 14.04
CA THR A 231 -0.17 -7.18 15.43
C THR A 231 -0.37 -5.86 16.20
N ASN A 232 -0.47 -4.72 15.50
CA ASN A 232 -0.33 -3.39 16.09
C ASN A 232 -1.60 -2.53 16.04
N THR A 233 -2.69 -3.02 15.44
CA THR A 233 -3.95 -2.27 15.28
C THR A 233 -5.15 -3.11 15.70
N ASN A 234 -6.19 -2.45 16.18
CA ASN A 234 -7.42 -3.13 16.58
C ASN A 234 -8.12 -3.78 15.38
N PRO A 235 -8.45 -5.08 15.46
CA PRO A 235 -9.21 -5.76 14.43
C PRO A 235 -10.58 -5.11 14.18
N SER A 236 -11.05 -5.16 12.95
CA SER A 236 -12.42 -4.78 12.60
C SER A 236 -12.85 -5.44 11.28
N TRP A 237 -14.16 -5.54 11.07
CA TRP A 237 -14.75 -6.08 9.84
C TRP A 237 -14.21 -5.37 8.58
N MET A 238 -14.04 -4.06 8.64
CA MET A 238 -13.56 -3.25 7.50
C MET A 238 -12.08 -3.48 7.21
N ARG A 239 -11.28 -3.65 8.26
CA ARG A 239 -9.82 -3.75 8.15
C ARG A 239 -9.32 -5.14 7.78
N ALA A 240 -10.15 -6.18 7.90
CA ALA A 240 -9.80 -7.51 7.41
C ALA A 240 -9.39 -7.44 5.93
N HIS A 241 -8.39 -8.26 5.56
CA HIS A 241 -7.98 -8.45 4.18
C HIS A 241 -8.86 -9.49 3.47
N PRO A 242 -8.91 -9.52 2.14
CA PRO A 242 -8.26 -8.61 1.17
C PRO A 242 -8.82 -7.19 1.15
N ASN A 243 -8.02 -6.24 0.62
CA ASN A 243 -8.50 -4.98 0.12
C ASN A 243 -9.09 -5.18 -1.30
N ARG A 244 -9.22 -4.12 -2.13
CA ARG A 244 -9.88 -4.23 -3.45
C ARG A 244 -8.99 -4.82 -4.53
N PHE A 245 -7.67 -4.55 -4.45
CA PHE A 245 -6.66 -5.03 -5.38
C PHE A 245 -5.63 -5.90 -4.72
N ILE A 246 -5.34 -5.67 -3.42
CA ILE A 246 -4.22 -6.30 -2.73
C ILE A 246 -4.62 -7.04 -1.46
N LEU A 247 -3.77 -7.98 -1.11
CA LEU A 247 -3.59 -8.45 0.25
C LEU A 247 -2.11 -8.37 0.62
N HIS A 248 -1.82 -8.14 1.90
CA HIS A 248 -0.52 -7.75 2.37
C HIS A 248 -0.16 -8.50 3.66
N ASN A 249 0.99 -9.15 3.65
CA ASN A 249 1.64 -9.68 4.85
C ASN A 249 2.88 -8.84 5.13
N GLY A 250 2.77 -7.93 6.09
CA GLY A 250 3.89 -7.08 6.47
C GLY A 250 3.47 -5.77 7.10
N GLU A 251 4.33 -4.78 6.96
CA GLU A 251 4.15 -3.44 7.50
C GLU A 251 4.84 -2.43 6.57
N ILE A 252 4.13 -1.38 6.19
CA ILE A 252 4.68 -0.28 5.38
C ILE A 252 5.18 0.80 6.34
N ASN A 253 6.48 0.79 6.59
CA ASN A 253 7.10 1.68 7.58
C ASN A 253 7.09 3.15 7.16
N THR A 254 7.09 3.42 5.86
CA THR A 254 7.10 4.78 5.29
C THR A 254 5.71 5.37 5.09
N ILE A 255 4.67 4.71 5.59
CA ILE A 255 3.25 5.00 5.30
C ILE A 255 2.88 6.48 5.52
N LYS A 256 3.36 7.11 6.59
CA LYS A 256 3.04 8.51 6.89
C LYS A 256 3.56 9.44 5.80
N GLY A 257 4.83 9.28 5.40
CA GLY A 257 5.43 10.07 4.32
C GLY A 257 4.77 9.81 2.97
N ASN A 258 4.49 8.54 2.65
CA ASN A 258 3.81 8.18 1.39
C ASN A 258 2.41 8.79 1.30
N THR A 259 1.66 8.75 2.40
CA THR A 259 0.30 9.32 2.47
C THR A 259 0.34 10.84 2.30
N ASP A 260 1.20 11.52 3.06
CA ASP A 260 1.33 12.98 2.98
C ASP A 260 1.76 13.41 1.57
N ALA A 261 2.67 12.68 0.93
CA ALA A 261 3.13 12.96 -0.43
C ALA A 261 2.02 12.73 -1.48
N MET A 262 1.20 11.67 -1.32
CA MET A 262 0.06 11.42 -2.22
C MET A 262 -1.02 12.50 -2.08
N LEU A 263 -1.33 12.95 -0.87
CA LEU A 263 -2.28 14.04 -0.64
C LEU A 263 -1.74 15.38 -1.19
N ALA A 264 -0.46 15.65 -1.03
CA ALA A 264 0.16 16.86 -1.59
C ALA A 264 0.10 16.91 -3.14
N ARG A 265 0.17 15.75 -3.80
CA ARG A 265 0.06 15.66 -5.27
C ARG A 265 -1.34 15.93 -5.80
N GLU A 266 -2.38 15.81 -4.99
CA GLU A 266 -3.77 15.99 -5.43
C GLU A 266 -4.01 17.33 -6.11
N GLU A 267 -3.31 18.39 -5.70
CA GLU A 267 -3.45 19.72 -6.28
C GLU A 267 -2.81 19.86 -7.68
N SER A 268 -1.79 19.06 -7.97
CA SER A 268 -1.04 19.14 -9.23
C SER A 268 -1.33 17.99 -10.20
N ILE A 269 -1.99 16.93 -9.74
CA ILE A 269 -2.27 15.76 -10.56
C ILE A 269 -3.43 16.01 -11.51
N SER A 270 -3.26 15.65 -12.76
CA SER A 270 -4.33 15.72 -13.78
C SER A 270 -4.43 14.41 -14.54
N SER A 271 -5.62 14.11 -15.04
CA SER A 271 -5.89 12.89 -15.78
C SER A 271 -6.67 13.19 -17.05
N SER A 272 -6.12 12.80 -18.18
CA SER A 272 -6.82 12.84 -19.47
C SER A 272 -7.99 11.84 -19.54
N ILE A 273 -7.97 10.83 -18.68
CA ILE A 273 -8.99 9.76 -18.60
C ILE A 273 -10.15 10.18 -17.70
N MET A 274 -9.87 10.66 -16.49
CA MET A 274 -10.90 11.07 -15.52
C MET A 274 -11.45 12.47 -15.80
N GLN A 275 -10.64 13.38 -16.35
CA GLN A 275 -11.05 14.75 -16.67
C GLN A 275 -11.79 15.42 -15.50
N ASP A 276 -13.02 15.85 -15.74
CA ASP A 276 -13.87 16.54 -14.73
C ASP A 276 -14.25 15.63 -13.54
N ASP A 277 -14.19 14.31 -13.71
CA ASP A 277 -14.48 13.34 -12.64
C ASP A 277 -13.37 13.27 -11.57
N MET A 278 -12.17 13.88 -11.80
CA MET A 278 -11.08 13.92 -10.82
C MET A 278 -11.53 14.45 -9.46
N ASN A 279 -12.26 15.56 -9.43
CA ASN A 279 -12.72 16.17 -8.18
C ASN A 279 -13.69 15.29 -7.37
N LYS A 280 -14.33 14.30 -8.03
CA LYS A 280 -15.27 13.38 -7.38
C LYS A 280 -14.56 12.24 -6.62
N ILE A 281 -13.34 11.96 -6.98
CA ILE A 281 -12.58 10.81 -6.42
C ILE A 281 -11.54 11.19 -5.37
N LEU A 282 -11.30 12.49 -5.17
CA LEU A 282 -10.41 12.99 -4.12
C LEU A 282 -11.12 12.99 -2.75
N PRO A 283 -10.38 12.86 -1.63
CA PRO A 283 -8.94 12.58 -1.57
C PRO A 283 -8.60 11.16 -2.06
N ILE A 284 -7.41 10.99 -2.62
CA ILE A 284 -6.94 9.68 -3.12
C ILE A 284 -6.91 8.66 -1.98
N ILE A 285 -6.32 9.05 -0.86
CA ILE A 285 -6.07 8.19 0.28
C ILE A 285 -7.10 8.40 1.39
N ASN A 286 -7.68 7.30 1.86
CA ASN A 286 -8.43 7.30 3.11
C ASN A 286 -7.47 7.10 4.29
N THR A 287 -7.13 8.19 4.99
CA THR A 287 -6.18 8.21 6.10
C THR A 287 -6.65 7.47 7.36
N SER A 288 -7.92 7.07 7.44
CA SER A 288 -8.45 6.25 8.53
C SER A 288 -8.24 4.74 8.30
N GLY A 289 -7.80 4.35 7.12
CA GLY A 289 -7.49 2.98 6.74
C GLY A 289 -6.22 2.43 7.41
N SER A 290 -5.94 1.13 7.16
CA SER A 290 -4.63 0.54 7.47
C SER A 290 -3.59 0.99 6.44
N ASP A 291 -2.32 0.74 6.72
CA ASP A 291 -1.20 0.96 5.79
C ASP A 291 -1.45 0.33 4.42
N SER A 292 -1.85 -0.93 4.41
CA SER A 292 -2.19 -1.67 3.20
C SER A 292 -3.45 -1.15 2.49
N ALA A 293 -4.46 -0.65 3.23
CA ALA A 293 -5.63 -0.03 2.63
C ALA A 293 -5.27 1.31 1.95
N MET A 294 -4.34 2.06 2.51
CA MET A 294 -3.82 3.29 1.90
C MET A 294 -3.03 2.99 0.62
N LEU A 295 -2.19 1.93 0.62
CA LEU A 295 -1.52 1.47 -0.59
C LEU A 295 -2.54 1.01 -1.65
N ASP A 296 -3.55 0.24 -1.25
CA ASP A 296 -4.62 -0.20 -2.13
C ASP A 296 -5.35 0.99 -2.79
N ASN A 297 -5.60 2.06 -2.03
CA ASN A 297 -6.19 3.29 -2.59
C ASN A 297 -5.28 3.94 -3.66
N ALA A 298 -3.97 4.01 -3.40
CA ALA A 298 -3.01 4.57 -4.35
C ALA A 298 -2.94 3.72 -5.64
N LEU A 299 -2.87 2.40 -5.51
CA LEU A 299 -2.85 1.48 -6.66
C LEU A 299 -4.17 1.55 -7.44
N GLU A 300 -5.31 1.51 -6.76
CA GLU A 300 -6.62 1.64 -7.40
C GLU A 300 -6.73 2.96 -8.17
N PHE A 301 -6.30 4.08 -7.56
CA PHE A 301 -6.28 5.37 -8.22
C PHE A 301 -5.45 5.36 -9.51
N MET A 302 -4.22 4.83 -9.47
CA MET A 302 -3.35 4.75 -10.65
C MET A 302 -3.96 3.86 -11.74
N VAL A 303 -4.50 2.70 -11.37
CA VAL A 303 -5.13 1.77 -12.32
C VAL A 303 -6.37 2.37 -12.96
N MET A 304 -7.22 3.03 -12.19
CA MET A 304 -8.43 3.67 -12.72
C MET A 304 -8.09 4.87 -13.63
N ASN A 305 -6.90 5.43 -13.50
CA ASN A 305 -6.35 6.45 -14.39
C ASN A 305 -5.52 5.88 -15.56
N GLY A 306 -5.58 4.58 -15.80
CA GLY A 306 -5.05 3.95 -17.02
C GLY A 306 -3.68 3.30 -16.87
N MET A 307 -3.10 3.28 -15.68
CA MET A 307 -1.85 2.56 -15.44
C MET A 307 -2.13 1.05 -15.31
N ASP A 308 -1.28 0.21 -15.90
CA ASP A 308 -1.36 -1.24 -15.70
C ASP A 308 -1.07 -1.58 -14.23
N LEU A 309 -1.82 -2.50 -13.64
CA LEU A 309 -1.64 -2.88 -12.22
C LEU A 309 -0.21 -3.38 -11.91
N PRO A 310 0.43 -4.23 -12.74
CA PRO A 310 1.84 -4.60 -12.51
C PRO A 310 2.80 -3.40 -12.54
N LEU A 311 2.58 -2.42 -13.41
CA LEU A 311 3.38 -1.19 -13.46
C LEU A 311 3.18 -0.37 -12.19
N ALA A 312 1.94 -0.15 -11.76
CA ALA A 312 1.64 0.57 -10.53
C ALA A 312 2.34 -0.06 -9.31
N VAL A 313 2.33 -1.40 -9.21
CA VAL A 313 3.05 -2.13 -8.16
C VAL A 313 4.56 -2.00 -8.30
N MET A 314 5.13 -2.05 -9.52
CA MET A 314 6.57 -1.89 -9.75
C MET A 314 7.12 -0.53 -9.31
N ILE A 315 6.36 0.55 -9.51
CA ILE A 315 6.83 1.90 -9.15
C ILE A 315 6.57 2.24 -7.68
N THR A 316 5.56 1.63 -7.05
CA THR A 316 5.30 1.80 -5.61
C THR A 316 6.24 0.95 -4.75
N ILE A 317 6.58 -0.26 -5.20
CA ILE A 317 7.44 -1.21 -4.50
C ILE A 317 8.60 -1.60 -5.44
N PRO A 318 9.52 -0.67 -5.70
CA PRO A 318 10.60 -0.90 -6.65
C PRO A 318 11.61 -1.92 -6.13
N GLU A 319 12.18 -2.70 -7.05
CA GLU A 319 13.38 -3.48 -6.72
C GLU A 319 14.57 -2.56 -6.41
N PRO A 320 15.61 -3.06 -5.70
CA PRO A 320 16.82 -2.27 -5.50
C PRO A 320 17.47 -1.93 -6.84
N TRP A 321 17.52 -0.66 -7.19
CA TRP A 321 18.01 -0.22 -8.50
C TRP A 321 19.23 0.70 -8.43
N GLU A 322 19.30 1.62 -7.47
CA GLU A 322 20.32 2.68 -7.45
C GLU A 322 21.74 2.12 -7.27
N ASN A 323 21.92 1.25 -6.28
CA ASN A 323 23.22 0.68 -5.91
C ASN A 323 23.40 -0.75 -6.44
N ASN A 324 22.43 -1.30 -7.17
CA ASN A 324 22.50 -2.64 -7.72
C ASN A 324 23.29 -2.64 -9.05
N LYS A 325 24.47 -3.22 -9.04
CA LYS A 325 25.35 -3.30 -10.23
C LYS A 325 24.85 -4.25 -11.32
N ASN A 326 23.95 -5.16 -10.96
CA ASN A 326 23.46 -6.21 -11.87
C ASN A 326 22.18 -5.84 -12.62
N ILE A 327 21.63 -4.65 -12.38
CA ILE A 327 20.44 -4.16 -13.09
C ILE A 327 20.84 -3.52 -14.44
N SER A 328 20.06 -3.75 -15.47
CA SER A 328 20.30 -3.11 -16.79
C SER A 328 20.16 -1.58 -16.71
N GLN A 329 20.86 -0.84 -17.58
CA GLN A 329 20.77 0.61 -17.60
C GLN A 329 19.35 1.09 -17.88
N LYS A 330 18.62 0.46 -18.80
CA LYS A 330 17.21 0.77 -19.08
C LYS A 330 16.31 0.67 -17.84
N LYS A 331 16.43 -0.43 -17.09
CA LYS A 331 15.65 -0.58 -15.84
C LYS A 331 16.05 0.45 -14.80
N ARG A 332 17.34 0.80 -14.71
CA ARG A 332 17.83 1.84 -13.81
C ARG A 332 17.22 3.20 -14.17
N ASP A 333 17.20 3.55 -15.45
CA ASP A 333 16.66 4.81 -15.95
C ASP A 333 15.13 4.88 -15.71
N PHE A 334 14.43 3.77 -15.95
CA PHE A 334 13.01 3.63 -15.64
C PHE A 334 12.71 3.91 -14.16
N TYR A 335 13.38 3.21 -13.25
CA TYR A 335 13.15 3.41 -11.81
C TYR A 335 13.58 4.81 -11.35
N GLN A 336 14.67 5.34 -11.89
CA GLN A 336 15.11 6.71 -11.58
C GLN A 336 14.09 7.74 -12.04
N TYR A 337 13.49 7.55 -13.21
CA TYR A 337 12.45 8.44 -13.72
C TYR A 337 11.25 8.48 -12.77
N TYR A 338 10.68 7.32 -12.42
CA TYR A 338 9.54 7.29 -11.51
C TYR A 338 9.89 7.72 -10.08
N ALA A 339 11.10 7.47 -9.61
CA ALA A 339 11.57 7.95 -8.31
C ALA A 339 11.63 9.49 -8.18
N THR A 340 11.61 10.22 -9.29
CA THR A 340 11.48 11.68 -9.26
C THR A 340 10.06 12.17 -8.95
N MET A 341 9.07 11.28 -9.07
CA MET A 341 7.65 11.60 -8.92
C MET A 341 6.97 10.85 -7.78
N LEU A 342 7.47 9.67 -7.41
CA LEU A 342 6.84 8.79 -6.43
C LEU A 342 7.88 8.23 -5.46
N GLU A 343 7.64 8.44 -4.18
CA GLU A 343 8.43 7.84 -3.10
C GLU A 343 8.11 6.34 -2.99
N PRO A 344 9.13 5.47 -2.77
CA PRO A 344 8.88 4.05 -2.57
C PRO A 344 8.05 3.82 -1.30
N TRP A 345 7.09 2.90 -1.38
CA TRP A 345 6.34 2.40 -0.23
C TRP A 345 7.15 1.25 0.36
N ASP A 346 7.80 1.48 1.48
CA ASP A 346 8.84 0.61 2.00
C ASP A 346 8.52 0.04 3.38
N GLY A 347 8.95 -1.18 3.57
CA GLY A 347 8.77 -1.99 4.76
C GLY A 347 8.83 -3.47 4.41
N PRO A 348 8.89 -4.36 5.42
CA PRO A 348 8.84 -5.80 5.18
C PRO A 348 7.48 -6.21 4.64
N ALA A 349 7.40 -6.60 3.37
CA ALA A 349 6.15 -6.87 2.70
C ALA A 349 6.18 -8.08 1.78
N ALA A 350 5.13 -8.90 1.87
CA ALA A 350 4.72 -9.80 0.80
C ALA A 350 3.33 -9.36 0.35
N ILE A 351 3.23 -8.94 -0.89
CA ILE A 351 2.00 -8.39 -1.46
C ILE A 351 1.54 -9.27 -2.59
N LEU A 352 0.28 -9.72 -2.51
CA LEU A 352 -0.42 -10.33 -3.61
C LEU A 352 -1.42 -9.32 -4.16
N PHE A 353 -1.60 -9.30 -5.46
CA PHE A 353 -2.49 -8.36 -6.13
C PHE A 353 -3.23 -8.99 -7.31
N SER A 354 -4.44 -8.51 -7.55
CA SER A 354 -5.25 -8.93 -8.71
C SER A 354 -6.25 -7.86 -9.09
N ASP A 355 -6.52 -7.77 -10.36
CA ASP A 355 -7.64 -7.00 -10.92
C ASP A 355 -8.73 -7.92 -11.54
N GLY A 356 -8.60 -9.24 -11.33
CA GLY A 356 -9.49 -10.25 -11.88
C GLY A 356 -9.07 -10.83 -13.23
N ASP A 357 -8.09 -10.24 -13.90
CA ASP A 357 -7.50 -10.74 -15.15
C ASP A 357 -6.07 -11.26 -14.92
N VAL A 358 -5.34 -10.59 -14.05
CA VAL A 358 -4.01 -11.01 -13.62
C VAL A 358 -3.99 -11.30 -12.12
N MET A 359 -3.10 -12.20 -11.71
CA MET A 359 -2.70 -12.37 -10.32
C MET A 359 -1.20 -12.23 -10.22
N GLY A 360 -0.74 -11.34 -9.36
CA GLY A 360 0.66 -11.11 -9.13
C GLY A 360 1.06 -11.20 -7.66
N ALA A 361 2.34 -11.43 -7.44
CA ALA A 361 2.95 -11.43 -6.12
C ALA A 361 4.32 -10.76 -6.16
N VAL A 362 4.62 -9.93 -5.17
CA VAL A 362 5.91 -9.25 -5.05
C VAL A 362 6.35 -9.23 -3.59
N LEU A 363 7.67 -9.36 -3.38
CA LEU A 363 8.29 -9.04 -2.10
C LEU A 363 8.93 -7.65 -2.15
N ASP A 364 9.00 -7.03 -0.99
CA ASP A 364 9.80 -5.81 -0.82
C ASP A 364 11.26 -6.02 -1.23
N ARG A 365 12.00 -4.94 -1.37
CA ARG A 365 13.42 -4.97 -1.79
C ARG A 365 14.33 -5.78 -0.86
N ASN A 366 13.96 -5.95 0.41
CA ASN A 366 14.72 -6.73 1.39
C ASN A 366 14.33 -8.21 1.36
N GLY A 367 13.05 -8.52 1.09
CA GLY A 367 12.53 -9.87 1.01
C GLY A 367 12.48 -10.59 2.34
N LEU A 368 12.08 -9.90 3.41
CA LEU A 368 12.03 -10.45 4.77
C LEU A 368 10.89 -11.43 4.99
N ARG A 369 9.78 -11.29 4.25
CA ARG A 369 8.62 -12.16 4.38
C ARG A 369 8.75 -13.41 3.52
N PRO A 370 8.40 -14.61 4.05
CA PRO A 370 8.44 -15.84 3.27
C PRO A 370 7.29 -15.88 2.25
N SER A 371 7.58 -16.42 1.07
CA SER A 371 6.58 -16.75 0.05
C SER A 371 7.08 -17.88 -0.82
N ARG A 372 6.29 -18.94 -0.93
CA ARG A 372 6.60 -20.15 -1.69
C ARG A 372 5.53 -20.40 -2.74
N TYR A 373 5.92 -20.93 -3.90
CA TYR A 373 4.95 -21.27 -4.92
C TYR A 373 5.29 -22.57 -5.64
N TYR A 374 4.23 -23.21 -6.13
CA TYR A 374 4.28 -24.34 -7.04
C TYR A 374 3.55 -23.99 -8.33
N ILE A 375 4.05 -24.52 -9.45
CA ILE A 375 3.32 -24.58 -10.72
C ILE A 375 3.17 -26.05 -11.06
N THR A 376 1.94 -26.47 -11.34
CA THR A 376 1.59 -27.86 -11.61
C THR A 376 1.48 -28.12 -13.12
N LYS A 377 1.64 -29.39 -13.54
CA LYS A 377 1.54 -29.80 -14.94
C LYS A 377 0.12 -29.62 -15.51
N ASP A 378 -0.90 -29.68 -14.66
CA ASP A 378 -2.29 -29.42 -15.01
C ASP A 378 -2.62 -27.92 -15.15
N GLY A 379 -1.64 -27.05 -14.91
CA GLY A 379 -1.73 -25.61 -15.17
C GLY A 379 -2.23 -24.78 -14.01
N ARG A 380 -2.07 -25.22 -12.77
CA ARG A 380 -2.37 -24.42 -11.57
C ARG A 380 -1.09 -23.83 -10.99
N MET A 381 -1.20 -22.63 -10.44
CA MET A 381 -0.20 -22.02 -9.56
C MET A 381 -0.77 -21.95 -8.15
N ILE A 382 0.00 -22.39 -7.16
CA ILE A 382 -0.31 -22.34 -5.74
C ILE A 382 0.80 -21.54 -5.07
N LEU A 383 0.45 -20.44 -4.40
CA LEU A 383 1.38 -19.59 -3.68
C LEU A 383 0.92 -19.44 -2.23
N SER A 384 1.85 -19.49 -1.28
CA SER A 384 1.53 -19.23 0.14
C SER A 384 2.76 -18.79 0.92
N SER A 385 2.51 -18.24 2.12
CA SER A 385 3.54 -17.91 3.11
C SER A 385 4.44 -19.10 3.45
N GLU A 386 3.91 -20.32 3.37
CA GLU A 386 4.64 -21.56 3.64
C GLU A 386 4.19 -22.70 2.71
N VAL A 387 4.93 -23.80 2.73
CA VAL A 387 4.63 -24.98 1.93
C VAL A 387 3.65 -25.91 2.65
N GLY A 388 2.99 -26.81 1.91
CA GLY A 388 2.12 -27.84 2.49
C GLY A 388 0.67 -27.39 2.72
N VAL A 389 0.30 -26.18 2.27
CA VAL A 389 -1.07 -25.63 2.39
C VAL A 389 -2.10 -26.34 1.50
N LEU A 390 -1.65 -26.98 0.42
CA LEU A 390 -2.45 -27.88 -0.40
C LEU A 390 -1.64 -29.15 -0.69
N GLU A 391 -2.33 -30.27 -0.75
CA GLU A 391 -1.74 -31.52 -1.18
C GLU A 391 -1.53 -31.49 -2.70
N CYS A 392 -0.31 -31.72 -3.13
CA CYS A 392 0.04 -31.82 -4.52
C CYS A 392 0.85 -33.10 -4.72
N GLU A 393 0.41 -33.94 -5.63
CA GLU A 393 1.19 -35.10 -6.04
C GLU A 393 2.57 -34.66 -6.56
N PRO A 394 3.67 -35.18 -6.02
CA PRO A 394 5.02 -34.76 -6.41
C PRO A 394 5.26 -34.83 -7.93
N ASP A 395 4.69 -35.85 -8.59
CA ASP A 395 4.80 -36.04 -10.04
C ASP A 395 4.03 -34.99 -10.85
N ASN A 396 3.08 -34.29 -10.26
CA ASN A 396 2.33 -33.21 -10.90
C ASN A 396 3.02 -31.84 -10.77
N ILE A 397 4.04 -31.70 -9.94
CA ILE A 397 4.75 -30.42 -9.75
C ILE A 397 5.74 -30.21 -10.91
N LEU A 398 5.53 -29.12 -11.65
CA LEU A 398 6.42 -28.67 -12.73
C LEU A 398 7.51 -27.72 -12.20
N VAL A 399 7.12 -26.75 -11.34
CA VAL A 399 8.03 -25.76 -10.71
C VAL A 399 7.76 -25.70 -9.22
N LYS A 400 8.83 -25.66 -8.44
CA LYS A 400 8.82 -25.47 -6.99
C LYS A 400 9.90 -24.46 -6.63
N ASP A 401 9.48 -23.25 -6.25
CA ASP A 401 10.43 -22.17 -5.96
C ASP A 401 9.90 -21.25 -4.86
N ARG A 402 10.66 -20.24 -4.54
CA ARG A 402 10.30 -19.14 -3.63
C ARG A 402 10.27 -17.82 -4.41
N LEU A 403 9.42 -16.92 -3.97
CA LEU A 403 9.48 -15.53 -4.42
C LEU A 403 10.78 -14.89 -3.88
N ARG A 404 11.46 -14.15 -4.72
CA ARG A 404 12.75 -13.51 -4.39
C ARG A 404 12.57 -12.03 -4.14
N PRO A 405 13.43 -11.39 -3.31
CA PRO A 405 13.37 -9.95 -3.05
C PRO A 405 13.33 -9.13 -4.34
N GLY A 406 12.41 -8.19 -4.40
CA GLY A 406 12.25 -7.30 -5.55
C GLY A 406 11.81 -7.99 -6.85
N LYS A 407 11.48 -9.29 -6.84
CA LYS A 407 10.98 -10.01 -8.00
C LYS A 407 9.47 -10.13 -7.97
N MET A 408 8.85 -10.02 -9.14
CA MET A 408 7.42 -10.19 -9.34
C MET A 408 7.11 -11.53 -9.98
N LEU A 409 6.20 -12.29 -9.41
CA LEU A 409 5.56 -13.42 -10.03
C LEU A 409 4.22 -12.93 -10.57
N LEU A 410 3.96 -13.11 -11.85
CA LEU A 410 2.72 -12.66 -12.49
C LEU A 410 2.11 -13.79 -13.33
N VAL A 411 0.83 -14.02 -13.14
CA VAL A 411 0.01 -14.90 -13.98
C VAL A 411 -1.00 -14.06 -14.72
N ASP A 412 -1.00 -14.12 -16.02
CA ASP A 412 -2.01 -13.52 -16.90
C ASP A 412 -3.00 -14.61 -17.30
N THR A 413 -4.18 -14.63 -16.70
CA THR A 413 -5.19 -15.68 -16.93
C THR A 413 -5.92 -15.52 -18.27
N VAL A 414 -5.87 -14.32 -18.86
CA VAL A 414 -6.45 -14.03 -20.17
C VAL A 414 -5.55 -14.57 -21.27
N LYS A 415 -4.22 -14.36 -21.16
CA LYS A 415 -3.24 -14.93 -22.08
C LYS A 415 -2.93 -16.40 -21.77
N GLY A 416 -3.21 -16.83 -20.54
CA GLY A 416 -2.97 -18.20 -20.09
C GLY A 416 -1.49 -18.52 -19.89
N GLU A 417 -0.73 -17.58 -19.33
CA GLU A 417 0.72 -17.72 -19.14
C GLU A 417 1.21 -17.17 -17.80
N VAL A 418 2.36 -17.68 -17.36
CA VAL A 418 3.16 -17.08 -16.28
C VAL A 418 4.15 -16.14 -16.94
N VAL A 419 4.08 -14.87 -16.57
CA VAL A 419 4.91 -13.82 -17.15
C VAL A 419 6.26 -13.76 -16.42
N ASP A 420 7.33 -13.84 -17.19
CA ASP A 420 8.69 -13.74 -16.65
C ASP A 420 8.99 -12.33 -16.14
N ASP A 421 9.55 -12.22 -14.92
CA ASP A 421 9.86 -10.94 -14.27
C ASP A 421 10.79 -10.04 -15.09
N GLU A 422 11.84 -10.60 -15.69
CA GLU A 422 12.78 -9.81 -16.48
C GLU A 422 12.15 -9.30 -17.77
N LYS A 423 11.33 -10.12 -18.44
CA LYS A 423 10.59 -9.70 -19.65
C LYS A 423 9.57 -8.62 -19.33
N LEU A 424 8.84 -8.77 -18.20
CA LEU A 424 7.85 -7.78 -17.77
C LEU A 424 8.52 -6.42 -17.49
N LYS A 425 9.61 -6.44 -16.72
CA LYS A 425 10.33 -5.23 -16.36
C LYS A 425 11.03 -4.56 -17.54
N GLU A 426 11.62 -5.35 -18.43
CA GLU A 426 12.22 -4.83 -19.66
C GLU A 426 11.16 -4.24 -20.61
N PHE A 427 9.97 -4.83 -20.66
CA PHE A 427 8.84 -4.28 -21.43
C PHE A 427 8.49 -2.87 -20.93
N TYR A 428 8.29 -2.68 -19.62
CA TYR A 428 7.97 -1.35 -19.06
C TYR A 428 9.15 -0.39 -19.18
N ALA A 429 10.38 -0.84 -18.93
CA ALA A 429 11.57 -0.01 -19.03
C ALA A 429 11.92 0.43 -20.47
N SER A 430 11.33 -0.19 -21.47
CA SER A 430 11.54 0.12 -22.89
C SER A 430 10.37 0.89 -23.51
N ARG A 431 9.32 1.24 -22.75
CA ARG A 431 8.16 1.98 -23.28
C ARG A 431 8.54 3.37 -23.75
N GLU A 432 9.43 4.03 -23.00
CA GLU A 432 9.83 5.41 -23.24
C GLU A 432 11.35 5.56 -23.14
N PRO A 433 11.96 6.58 -23.72
CA PRO A 433 13.39 6.85 -23.64
C PRO A 433 13.78 7.54 -22.32
N TYR A 434 13.49 6.88 -21.19
CA TYR A 434 13.65 7.44 -19.84
C TYR A 434 15.07 7.98 -19.59
N GLY A 435 16.10 7.29 -20.10
CA GLY A 435 17.49 7.73 -19.97
C GLY A 435 17.75 9.10 -20.63
N GLU A 436 17.21 9.31 -21.84
CA GLU A 436 17.32 10.60 -22.52
C GLU A 436 16.57 11.71 -21.78
N TRP A 437 15.41 11.38 -21.21
CA TRP A 437 14.62 12.34 -20.45
C TRP A 437 15.35 12.79 -19.18
N ILE A 438 15.95 11.82 -18.46
CA ILE A 438 16.76 12.08 -17.27
C ILE A 438 17.99 12.92 -17.61
N ASP A 439 18.71 12.57 -18.67
CA ASP A 439 19.93 13.29 -19.06
C ASP A 439 19.66 14.75 -19.41
N ARG A 440 18.51 15.05 -20.00
CA ARG A 440 18.11 16.42 -20.39
C ARG A 440 17.52 17.24 -19.25
N ASN A 441 16.79 16.63 -18.33
CA ASN A 441 15.96 17.36 -17.38
C ASN A 441 16.43 17.26 -15.92
N LEU A 442 17.03 16.13 -15.52
CA LEU A 442 17.43 15.92 -14.12
C LEU A 442 18.67 16.75 -13.78
N VAL A 443 18.52 17.65 -12.82
CA VAL A 443 19.63 18.50 -12.33
C VAL A 443 20.32 17.79 -11.17
N GLN A 444 21.64 17.72 -11.21
CA GLN A 444 22.44 17.13 -10.13
C GLN A 444 23.11 18.23 -9.30
N LEU A 445 22.93 18.23 -7.99
CA LEU A 445 23.56 19.20 -7.07
C LEU A 445 25.08 19.24 -7.23
N SER A 446 25.72 18.09 -7.47
CA SER A 446 27.17 17.98 -7.68
C SER A 446 27.66 18.74 -8.91
N LYS A 447 26.82 18.89 -9.95
CA LYS A 447 27.15 19.57 -11.21
C LYS A 447 26.87 21.09 -11.18
N LEU A 448 26.18 21.59 -10.14
CA LEU A 448 25.92 23.03 -10.02
C LEU A 448 27.20 23.79 -9.73
N LYS A 449 27.32 24.99 -10.32
CA LYS A 449 28.44 25.89 -10.09
C LYS A 449 28.48 26.34 -8.62
N ILE A 450 29.68 26.37 -8.06
CA ILE A 450 29.92 26.95 -6.75
C ILE A 450 29.81 28.48 -6.89
N PRO A 451 28.87 29.11 -6.14
CA PRO A 451 28.74 30.57 -6.21
C PRO A 451 29.95 31.25 -5.58
N ASN A 452 30.36 32.40 -6.14
CA ASN A 452 31.44 33.20 -5.55
C ASN A 452 30.91 34.02 -4.37
N VAL A 453 30.54 33.33 -3.28
CA VAL A 453 30.02 33.93 -2.06
C VAL A 453 30.83 33.38 -0.88
N LYS A 454 31.31 34.32 -0.04
CA LYS A 454 32.06 33.93 1.16
C LYS A 454 31.15 33.22 2.17
N VAL A 455 31.55 32.01 2.58
CA VAL A 455 30.91 31.31 3.67
C VAL A 455 31.23 32.03 4.99
N GLU A 456 30.22 32.39 5.74
CA GLU A 456 30.42 32.98 7.08
C GLU A 456 31.06 31.93 8.02
N SER A 457 32.07 32.37 8.74
CA SER A 457 32.74 31.55 9.75
C SER A 457 32.75 32.30 11.06
N TYR A 458 32.46 31.58 12.12
CA TYR A 458 32.38 32.12 13.47
C TYR A 458 33.44 31.47 14.34
N THR A 459 34.10 32.25 15.24
CA THR A 459 35.14 31.74 16.13
C THR A 459 34.99 32.32 17.51
N GLY A 460 35.64 31.72 18.51
CA GLY A 460 35.70 32.21 19.88
C GLY A 460 34.33 32.45 20.53
N SER A 461 34.16 33.59 21.17
CA SER A 461 32.93 33.93 21.91
C SER A 461 31.68 34.03 21.03
N GLN A 462 31.84 34.41 19.76
CA GLN A 462 30.75 34.50 18.82
C GLN A 462 30.22 33.10 18.47
N LEU A 463 31.09 32.13 18.21
CA LEU A 463 30.71 30.75 18.02
C LEU A 463 30.00 30.15 19.23
N THR A 464 30.58 30.36 20.44
CA THR A 464 29.97 29.90 21.71
C THR A 464 28.58 30.49 21.91
N ARG A 465 28.39 31.78 21.59
CA ARG A 465 27.08 32.43 21.68
C ARG A 465 26.06 31.79 20.73
N LEU A 466 26.45 31.53 19.50
CA LEU A 466 25.58 30.88 18.53
C LEU A 466 25.24 29.45 18.94
N GLN A 467 26.22 28.67 19.42
CA GLN A 467 25.98 27.33 19.95
C GLN A 467 24.91 27.34 21.06
N LYS A 468 25.01 28.30 21.99
CA LYS A 468 24.01 28.47 23.06
C LYS A 468 22.64 28.87 22.53
N VAL A 469 22.56 29.75 21.55
CA VAL A 469 21.30 30.16 20.91
C VAL A 469 20.61 28.99 20.22
N PHE A 470 21.39 28.13 19.54
CA PHE A 470 20.89 26.94 18.89
C PHE A 470 20.77 25.72 19.80
N GLY A 471 20.97 25.87 21.10
CA GLY A 471 20.76 24.84 22.11
C GLY A 471 21.81 23.73 22.13
N TYR A 472 22.98 23.93 21.51
CA TYR A 472 24.09 22.98 21.61
C TYR A 472 24.67 22.97 23.03
N LYS A 473 24.76 21.77 23.59
CA LYS A 473 25.38 21.51 24.89
C LYS A 473 26.84 21.07 24.70
N TYR A 474 27.59 21.04 25.78
CA TYR A 474 28.97 20.55 25.77
C TYR A 474 29.07 19.12 25.23
N GLU A 475 28.14 18.25 25.63
CA GLU A 475 28.08 16.85 25.17
C GLU A 475 27.81 16.74 23.67
N ASP A 476 26.88 17.55 23.15
CA ASP A 476 26.59 17.56 21.69
C ASP A 476 27.84 17.89 20.89
N VAL A 477 28.61 18.87 21.33
CA VAL A 477 29.82 19.32 20.63
C VAL A 477 30.97 18.33 20.82
N ASN A 478 31.23 17.88 22.05
CA ASN A 478 32.44 17.11 22.37
C ASN A 478 32.26 15.59 22.26
N THR A 479 31.07 15.08 22.55
CA THR A 479 30.81 13.63 22.51
C THR A 479 30.28 13.20 21.12
N LEU A 480 29.38 13.96 20.53
CA LEU A 480 28.79 13.61 19.24
C LEU A 480 29.58 14.20 18.07
N ILE A 481 29.56 15.54 17.92
CA ILE A 481 30.10 16.21 16.72
C ILE A 481 31.61 15.99 16.60
N LEU A 482 32.37 16.15 17.68
CA LEU A 482 33.81 15.96 17.67
C LEU A 482 34.19 14.50 17.35
N SER A 483 33.43 13.54 17.88
CA SER A 483 33.65 12.11 17.59
C SER A 483 33.40 11.81 16.11
N MET A 484 32.30 12.31 15.55
CA MET A 484 32.01 12.19 14.11
C MET A 484 33.11 12.84 13.26
N ALA A 485 33.55 14.04 13.62
CA ALA A 485 34.60 14.76 12.89
C ALA A 485 35.96 14.02 12.89
N ARG A 486 36.28 13.32 13.98
CA ARG A 486 37.53 12.57 14.12
C ARG A 486 37.50 11.20 13.45
N ALA A 487 36.40 10.48 13.61
CA ALA A 487 36.27 9.10 13.19
C ALA A 487 35.70 8.94 11.77
N GLY A 488 35.03 9.95 11.24
CA GLY A 488 34.25 9.83 9.99
C GLY A 488 33.11 8.83 10.10
N ALA A 489 32.66 8.54 11.32
CA ALA A 489 31.60 7.57 11.62
C ALA A 489 30.69 8.13 12.73
N GLU A 490 29.46 7.66 12.74
CA GLU A 490 28.49 8.02 13.76
C GLU A 490 28.88 7.42 15.13
N PRO A 491 28.86 8.19 16.22
CA PRO A 491 29.14 7.66 17.54
C PRO A 491 27.99 6.77 18.02
N SER A 492 28.31 5.78 18.86
CA SER A 492 27.29 4.96 19.51
C SER A 492 26.42 5.83 20.43
N GLY A 493 25.11 5.69 20.30
CA GLY A 493 24.15 6.44 21.11
C GLY A 493 22.72 5.94 20.90
N ALA A 494 21.81 6.35 21.78
CA ALA A 494 20.39 6.11 21.61
C ALA A 494 19.82 7.05 20.56
N MET A 495 18.98 6.53 19.66
CA MET A 495 18.23 7.34 18.70
C MET A 495 16.95 7.89 19.33
N GLY A 496 16.75 9.20 19.17
CA GLY A 496 15.60 9.90 19.72
C GLY A 496 15.66 10.07 21.22
N THR A 497 14.66 10.71 21.80
CA THR A 497 14.49 10.85 23.23
C THR A 497 13.00 10.89 23.58
N ASP A 498 12.61 10.06 24.54
CA ASP A 498 11.28 10.05 25.14
C ASP A 498 11.25 10.78 26.48
N THR A 499 12.35 11.45 26.85
CA THR A 499 12.44 12.22 28.09
C THR A 499 11.37 13.32 28.07
N PRO A 500 10.47 13.38 29.07
CA PRO A 500 9.48 14.44 29.16
C PRO A 500 10.15 15.82 29.25
N LEU A 501 9.55 16.81 28.60
CA LEU A 501 10.03 18.19 28.71
C LEU A 501 9.86 18.69 30.13
N ALA A 502 10.91 19.35 30.65
CA ALA A 502 10.89 19.95 31.97
C ALA A 502 10.09 21.27 31.91
N VAL A 503 8.77 21.18 32.02
CA VAL A 503 7.85 22.33 31.86
C VAL A 503 8.07 23.49 32.86
N LEU A 504 8.70 23.21 34.01
CA LEU A 504 9.07 24.23 34.99
C LEU A 504 10.51 24.74 34.82
N SER A 505 11.22 24.31 33.79
CA SER A 505 12.57 24.76 33.49
C SER A 505 12.56 26.15 32.86
N ASN A 506 13.55 26.97 33.22
CA ASN A 506 13.83 28.25 32.54
C ASN A 506 14.66 28.07 31.26
N GLN A 507 14.90 26.86 30.84
CA GLN A 507 15.61 26.54 29.59
C GLN A 507 14.69 26.67 28.39
N HIS A 508 15.24 27.18 27.32
CA HIS A 508 14.52 27.29 26.03
C HIS A 508 15.14 26.31 25.02
N PRO A 509 14.70 25.04 25.02
CA PRO A 509 15.23 24.07 24.08
C PRO A 509 14.84 24.44 22.62
N PRO A 510 15.64 24.07 21.61
CA PRO A 510 15.29 24.27 20.21
C PRO A 510 13.95 23.65 19.87
N LEU A 511 13.26 24.22 18.90
CA LEU A 511 11.91 23.80 18.50
C LEU A 511 11.85 22.30 18.17
N PHE A 512 12.86 21.74 17.52
CA PHE A 512 12.90 20.33 17.15
C PHE A 512 12.86 19.36 18.34
N ASN A 513 13.23 19.80 19.57
CA ASN A 513 13.12 18.95 20.76
C ASN A 513 11.67 18.72 21.22
N TYR A 514 10.71 19.49 20.69
CA TYR A 514 9.28 19.32 20.99
C TYR A 514 8.60 18.33 20.07
N PHE A 515 9.27 17.89 19.00
CA PHE A 515 8.71 16.94 18.06
C PHE A 515 9.16 15.52 18.39
N LYS A 516 8.23 14.59 18.27
CA LYS A 516 8.52 13.17 18.40
C LYS A 516 8.85 12.56 17.04
N GLN A 517 9.74 11.61 17.06
CA GLN A 517 10.03 10.77 15.92
C GLN A 517 8.77 9.98 15.51
N ARG A 518 8.43 9.97 14.23
CA ARG A 518 7.21 9.35 13.70
C ARG A 518 7.49 8.25 12.70
N PHE A 519 8.50 7.48 12.88
CA PHE A 519 8.66 6.27 12.09
C PHE A 519 8.36 5.04 12.93
N ALA A 520 7.89 3.97 12.27
CA ALA A 520 7.60 2.72 12.93
C ALA A 520 8.90 2.11 13.47
N GLN A 521 8.87 1.67 14.71
CA GLN A 521 9.93 0.83 15.25
C GLN A 521 9.69 -0.58 14.76
N VAL A 522 10.59 -1.08 13.90
CA VAL A 522 10.48 -2.43 13.38
C VAL A 522 11.18 -3.42 14.29
N THR A 523 10.49 -4.53 14.54
CA THR A 523 11.02 -5.68 15.28
C THR A 523 11.64 -6.73 14.35
N ASN A 524 11.73 -6.44 13.05
CA ASN A 524 12.34 -7.36 12.07
C ASN A 524 13.85 -7.49 12.30
N PRO A 525 14.44 -8.65 11.95
CA PRO A 525 15.89 -8.82 12.01
C PRO A 525 16.62 -7.72 11.23
N PRO A 526 17.76 -7.24 11.71
CA PRO A 526 18.55 -6.26 10.99
C PRO A 526 19.04 -6.85 9.66
N ILE A 527 19.14 -5.98 8.65
CA ILE A 527 19.71 -6.33 7.36
C ILE A 527 21.24 -6.41 7.52
N ASP A 528 21.89 -7.40 6.90
CA ASP A 528 23.35 -7.45 6.89
C ASP A 528 23.96 -6.26 6.12
N ALA A 529 25.17 -5.85 6.50
CA ALA A 529 25.82 -4.66 5.97
C ALA A 529 26.11 -4.71 4.46
N ILE A 530 26.22 -5.90 3.87
CA ILE A 530 26.41 -6.07 2.42
C ILE A 530 25.07 -5.83 1.71
N ARG A 531 24.00 -6.42 2.21
CA ARG A 531 22.65 -6.26 1.68
C ARG A 531 22.18 -4.82 1.81
N GLU A 532 22.43 -4.18 2.95
CA GLU A 532 22.08 -2.78 3.21
C GLU A 532 22.62 -1.83 2.14
N LYS A 533 23.88 -1.99 1.73
CA LYS A 533 24.47 -1.17 0.65
C LYS A 533 23.75 -1.28 -0.68
N VAL A 534 23.12 -2.42 -0.96
CA VAL A 534 22.40 -2.64 -2.22
C VAL A 534 20.97 -2.06 -2.16
N VAL A 535 20.28 -2.24 -1.03
CA VAL A 535 18.85 -1.97 -0.92
C VAL A 535 18.52 -0.58 -0.40
N THR A 536 19.44 0.08 0.33
CA THR A 536 19.21 1.44 0.85
C THR A 536 19.66 2.51 -0.12
N SER A 537 18.95 3.62 -0.14
CA SER A 537 19.31 4.84 -0.84
C SER A 537 19.10 6.04 0.09
N THR A 538 19.98 7.03 -0.01
CA THR A 538 19.87 8.32 0.67
C THR A 538 19.59 9.46 -0.32
N SER A 539 19.40 9.16 -1.59
CA SER A 539 19.08 10.16 -2.62
C SER A 539 17.74 10.81 -2.37
N VAL A 540 17.70 12.12 -2.54
CA VAL A 540 16.50 12.97 -2.40
C VAL A 540 16.30 13.77 -3.67
N TYR A 541 15.05 13.94 -4.08
CA TYR A 541 14.67 14.77 -5.20
C TYR A 541 13.93 16.02 -4.69
N ILE A 542 14.35 17.19 -5.15
CA ILE A 542 13.82 18.50 -4.70
C ILE A 542 13.33 19.28 -5.92
N GLY A 543 12.12 19.81 -5.85
CA GLY A 543 11.50 20.58 -6.91
C GLY A 543 10.02 20.22 -7.08
N ALA A 544 9.39 20.78 -8.11
CA ALA A 544 8.01 20.45 -8.42
C ALA A 544 7.89 19.00 -8.89
N HIS A 545 6.97 18.26 -8.31
CA HIS A 545 6.66 16.91 -8.74
C HIS A 545 5.94 16.94 -10.09
N GLY A 546 6.31 16.04 -10.99
CA GLY A 546 5.61 15.84 -12.25
C GLY A 546 4.26 15.14 -12.07
N ASN A 547 3.49 15.08 -13.15
CA ASN A 547 2.23 14.34 -13.16
C ASN A 547 2.47 12.82 -13.24
N LEU A 548 2.23 12.11 -12.15
CA LEU A 548 2.42 10.66 -12.04
C LEU A 548 1.60 9.83 -13.06
N LEU A 549 0.49 10.39 -13.56
CA LEU A 549 -0.44 9.68 -14.45
C LEU A 549 -0.08 9.78 -15.93
N GLU A 550 0.95 10.54 -16.29
CA GLU A 550 1.36 10.74 -17.68
C GLU A 550 2.89 10.69 -17.80
N ASP A 551 3.38 9.85 -18.70
CA ASP A 551 4.81 9.77 -18.98
C ASP A 551 5.24 10.94 -19.90
N LYS A 552 5.98 11.91 -19.31
CA LYS A 552 6.49 13.09 -20.00
C LYS A 552 7.93 13.41 -19.60
N PRO A 553 8.77 13.93 -20.51
CA PRO A 553 10.15 14.27 -20.19
C PRO A 553 10.28 15.34 -19.09
N GLU A 554 9.32 16.25 -19.00
CA GLU A 554 9.34 17.34 -18.01
C GLU A 554 9.14 16.86 -16.57
N ASN A 555 8.50 15.71 -16.38
CA ASN A 555 8.20 15.15 -15.06
C ASN A 555 9.45 14.91 -14.21
N CYS A 556 10.59 14.61 -14.83
CA CYS A 556 11.85 14.39 -14.11
C CYS A 556 12.72 15.66 -13.96
N LYS A 557 12.14 16.85 -14.16
CA LYS A 557 12.86 18.12 -13.99
C LYS A 557 12.94 18.53 -12.53
N VAL A 558 13.76 17.82 -11.78
CA VAL A 558 13.98 18.02 -10.35
C VAL A 558 15.48 18.07 -10.03
N LEU A 559 15.84 18.55 -8.85
CA LEU A 559 17.20 18.55 -8.34
C LEU A 559 17.48 17.26 -7.57
N LYS A 560 18.40 16.44 -8.05
CA LYS A 560 18.89 15.25 -7.33
C LYS A 560 19.97 15.65 -6.34
N VAL A 561 19.75 15.27 -5.08
CA VAL A 561 20.69 15.40 -3.96
C VAL A 561 21.03 13.98 -3.46
N HIS A 562 22.31 13.65 -3.35
CA HIS A 562 22.73 12.27 -3.06
C HIS A 562 22.50 11.83 -1.62
N ASN A 563 22.40 12.78 -0.69
CA ASN A 563 22.04 12.50 0.70
C ASN A 563 21.46 13.77 1.35
N PRO A 564 20.68 13.66 2.44
CA PRO A 564 20.04 14.80 3.09
C PRO A 564 21.02 15.71 3.86
N ILE A 565 22.29 15.30 4.01
CA ILE A 565 23.32 16.10 4.69
C ILE A 565 23.99 16.99 3.66
N LEU A 566 23.83 18.31 3.81
CA LEU A 566 24.39 19.31 2.91
C LEU A 566 25.58 20.01 3.57
N THR A 567 26.62 20.24 2.78
CA THR A 567 27.67 21.18 3.17
C THR A 567 27.17 22.63 3.01
N ASN A 568 27.85 23.59 3.65
CA ASN A 568 27.57 25.02 3.44
C ASN A 568 27.65 25.38 1.95
N THR A 569 28.59 24.81 1.23
CA THR A 569 28.74 25.00 -0.22
C THR A 569 27.55 24.46 -1.00
N ASP A 570 27.03 23.28 -0.63
CA ASP A 570 25.86 22.71 -1.28
C ASP A 570 24.60 23.57 -1.05
N LEU A 571 24.42 24.06 0.17
CA LEU A 571 23.34 25.01 0.46
C LEU A 571 23.47 26.31 -0.33
N LEU A 572 24.67 26.84 -0.50
CA LEU A 572 24.90 28.01 -1.34
C LEU A 572 24.62 27.72 -2.83
N LYS A 573 25.00 26.54 -3.34
CA LYS A 573 24.64 26.12 -4.71
C LYS A 573 23.13 26.13 -4.92
N ILE A 574 22.36 25.60 -3.96
CA ILE A 574 20.89 25.61 -4.02
C ILE A 574 20.38 27.05 -3.97
N LYS A 575 20.83 27.84 -2.97
CA LYS A 575 20.37 29.20 -2.74
C LYS A 575 20.59 30.12 -3.93
N TYR A 576 21.70 29.97 -4.64
CA TYR A 576 22.07 30.79 -5.80
C TYR A 576 21.95 30.03 -7.13
N MET A 577 21.16 28.98 -7.16
CA MET A 577 20.91 28.19 -8.36
C MET A 577 20.26 29.07 -9.45
N ASN A 578 20.88 29.10 -10.64
CA ASN A 578 20.33 29.75 -11.83
C ASN A 578 20.14 28.70 -12.92
N VAL A 579 19.11 27.89 -12.77
CA VAL A 579 18.74 26.85 -13.74
C VAL A 579 17.32 27.15 -14.23
N PRO A 580 17.08 27.20 -15.55
CA PRO A 580 15.73 27.45 -16.08
C PRO A 580 14.69 26.47 -15.53
N GLY A 581 13.59 27.03 -15.04
CA GLY A 581 12.49 26.25 -14.44
C GLY A 581 12.63 25.99 -12.93
N PHE A 582 13.71 26.49 -12.30
CA PHE A 582 13.84 26.47 -10.83
C PHE A 582 13.81 27.88 -10.28
N LYS A 583 13.13 28.05 -9.17
CA LYS A 583 13.13 29.28 -8.36
C LYS A 583 13.48 28.90 -6.93
N VAL A 584 14.22 29.78 -6.27
CA VAL A 584 14.59 29.60 -4.87
C VAL A 584 14.09 30.79 -4.09
N ALA A 585 13.32 30.54 -3.06
CA ALA A 585 12.84 31.55 -2.11
C ALA A 585 13.48 31.33 -0.74
N THR A 586 13.71 32.43 -0.02
CA THR A 586 14.14 32.40 1.37
C THR A 586 13.06 33.04 2.21
N VAL A 587 12.44 32.25 3.08
CA VAL A 587 11.43 32.72 4.03
C VAL A 587 12.07 32.91 5.41
N SER A 588 11.99 34.14 5.96
CA SER A 588 12.53 34.43 7.27
C SER A 588 11.64 33.89 8.38
N ILE A 589 12.20 33.10 9.27
CA ILE A 589 11.50 32.60 10.48
C ILE A 589 11.68 33.56 11.68
N ASN A 590 12.41 34.65 11.54
CA ASN A 590 12.56 35.65 12.59
C ASN A 590 11.27 36.45 12.76
N TYR A 591 10.93 36.77 14.01
CA TYR A 591 9.79 37.62 14.35
C TYR A 591 10.13 38.61 15.46
N TYR A 592 9.38 39.68 15.52
CA TYR A 592 9.59 40.70 16.54
C TYR A 592 9.12 40.24 17.90
N LYS A 593 9.87 40.62 18.96
CA LYS A 593 9.59 40.24 20.35
C LYS A 593 8.15 40.54 20.79
N ASN A 594 7.52 41.57 20.21
CA ASN A 594 6.18 42.01 20.58
C ASN A 594 5.07 41.41 19.68
N THR A 595 5.41 40.50 18.77
CA THR A 595 4.46 39.78 17.93
C THR A 595 4.18 38.42 18.54
N SER A 596 2.91 37.98 18.59
CA SER A 596 2.59 36.64 19.06
C SER A 596 3.17 35.58 18.11
N LEU A 597 3.49 34.41 18.64
CA LEU A 597 4.04 33.28 17.85
C LEU A 597 3.06 32.88 16.74
N GLU A 598 1.75 32.83 17.03
CA GLU A 598 0.71 32.46 16.08
C GLU A 598 0.73 33.38 14.86
N LYS A 599 0.72 34.70 15.08
CA LYS A 599 0.81 35.68 13.96
C LYS A 599 2.09 35.56 13.17
N ALA A 600 3.19 35.21 13.84
CA ALA A 600 4.46 35.00 13.15
C ALA A 600 4.43 33.73 12.26
N ILE A 601 3.79 32.68 12.74
CA ILE A 601 3.59 31.42 11.99
C ILE A 601 2.66 31.66 10.79
N ASP A 602 1.53 32.36 11.00
CA ASP A 602 0.59 32.72 9.92
C ASP A 602 1.30 33.50 8.78
N ARG A 603 2.21 34.43 9.16
CA ARG A 603 3.02 35.15 8.17
C ARG A 603 3.93 34.19 7.38
N VAL A 604 4.58 33.24 8.07
CA VAL A 604 5.45 32.26 7.40
C VAL A 604 4.64 31.40 6.44
N PHE A 605 3.45 30.94 6.82
CA PHE A 605 2.56 30.18 5.94
C PHE A 605 2.22 30.97 4.67
N LEU A 606 1.79 32.23 4.83
CA LEU A 606 1.48 33.10 3.67
C LEU A 606 2.69 33.36 2.78
N GLU A 607 3.90 33.49 3.34
CA GLU A 607 5.12 33.66 2.55
C GLU A 607 5.51 32.37 1.80
N VAL A 608 5.31 31.20 2.41
CA VAL A 608 5.52 29.90 1.76
C VAL A 608 4.55 29.72 0.61
N ASP A 609 3.24 29.94 0.84
CA ASP A 609 2.21 29.84 -0.20
C ASP A 609 2.49 30.75 -1.40
N ARG A 610 2.98 31.97 -1.15
CA ARG A 610 3.36 32.90 -2.23
C ARG A 610 4.63 32.47 -2.99
N ALA A 611 5.52 31.76 -2.32
CA ALA A 611 6.75 31.29 -2.92
C ALA A 611 6.52 30.03 -3.79
N TYR A 612 5.55 29.20 -3.37
CA TYR A 612 5.14 28.01 -4.11
C TYR A 612 4.29 28.37 -5.32
#